data_eb5db62455607b34c0e27e9a5fe8ccaa
#
_entry.id   eb5db62455607b34c0e27e9a5fe8ccaa
#
_cell.length_a   1.000
_cell.length_b   1.000
_cell.length_c   1.000
_cell.angle_alpha   90.00
_cell.angle_beta   90.00
_cell.angle_gamma   90.00
#
_symmetry.space_group_name_H-M   'P 1'
#
loop_
_entity.id
_entity.type
_entity.pdbx_description
1 polymer ?
#
loop_
_entity_poly.entity_id
_entity_poly.type
_entity_poly.pdbx_seq_one_letter_code
_entity_poly.pdbx_strand_id
1 'polypeptide(L)'
;AASVHYPIRGAVTFKGSVGVNVASDALANLASSGVTGGALIIVGEDYGEGSSIMQERTHPFAMKSQFWLLDPRPNLPSIVKAVKDGFELSEASNTPVMLMVRIRSCHVTGSFQTRDNQRPVLSVKEALSNPRSDFARVVLPPMSFVHEQDKVKNRWPAAERFIREKGLNEVFGPAGSFGIVVQGGMYNGLIRALQRLGLADISGRSEVPIYVLNVTYPLLAGEFLAFCEGKDHVLVVEEGQPEFIETQLGSFLYRAESGVKLHGKGIFPLAGEYTGQVMLDGVTGFLKVAAPEM
;
A
#
# COMPACT_ATOMS: atom_id res chain seq x y z
N ALA A 1 1.89 20.55 -9.03
CA ALA A 1 1.36 21.91 -8.87
C ALA A 1 -0.05 22.03 -9.47
N ALA A 2 -0.26 21.63 -10.75
CA ALA A 2 -1.58 21.78 -11.38
C ALA A 2 -2.70 21.04 -10.64
N SER A 3 -2.46 19.85 -10.15
CA SER A 3 -3.45 19.04 -9.42
C SER A 3 -3.93 19.67 -8.09
N VAL A 4 -3.21 20.64 -7.54
CA VAL A 4 -3.61 21.33 -6.31
C VAL A 4 -4.83 22.23 -6.56
N HIS A 5 -4.81 22.99 -7.65
CA HIS A 5 -5.81 24.03 -7.91
C HIS A 5 -6.82 23.65 -9.01
N TYR A 6 -6.53 22.63 -9.80
CA TYR A 6 -7.31 22.25 -10.97
C TYR A 6 -7.66 20.77 -10.95
N PRO A 7 -8.79 20.35 -11.56
CA PRO A 7 -9.15 18.94 -11.73
C PRO A 7 -8.31 18.28 -12.85
N ILE A 8 -6.98 18.38 -12.73
CA ILE A 8 -6.01 17.82 -13.66
C ILE A 8 -5.20 16.77 -12.91
N ARG A 9 -5.17 15.56 -13.44
CA ARG A 9 -4.34 14.47 -12.91
C ARG A 9 -2.87 14.74 -13.20
N GLY A 10 -2.01 14.49 -12.23
CA GLY A 10 -0.57 14.61 -12.36
C GLY A 10 0.14 13.44 -11.69
N ALA A 11 1.23 12.98 -12.32
CA ALA A 11 2.08 11.94 -11.75
C ALA A 11 3.54 12.34 -11.79
N VAL A 12 4.31 11.78 -10.87
CA VAL A 12 5.77 11.89 -10.83
C VAL A 12 6.36 10.55 -10.39
N THR A 13 7.56 10.24 -10.88
CA THR A 13 8.25 9.00 -10.53
C THR A 13 9.55 9.34 -9.80
N PHE A 14 9.76 8.70 -8.65
CA PHE A 14 10.97 8.82 -7.84
C PHE A 14 11.55 7.45 -7.51
N LYS A 15 12.84 7.43 -7.20
CA LYS A 15 13.42 6.34 -6.43
C LYS A 15 13.11 6.57 -4.93
N GLY A 16 12.89 5.50 -4.17
CA GLY A 16 12.49 5.55 -2.77
C GLY A 16 13.30 6.51 -1.90
N SER A 17 14.46 6.09 -1.42
CA SER A 17 15.24 6.93 -0.48
C SER A 17 15.78 8.21 -1.11
N VAL A 18 16.36 8.13 -2.31
CA VAL A 18 17.03 9.29 -2.91
C VAL A 18 16.02 10.35 -3.35
N GLY A 19 15.05 9.96 -4.18
CA GLY A 19 14.09 10.91 -4.75
C GLY A 19 13.11 11.46 -3.72
N VAL A 20 12.57 10.56 -2.87
CA VAL A 20 11.60 10.94 -1.84
C VAL A 20 12.22 11.85 -0.79
N ASN A 21 13.47 11.59 -0.37
CA ASN A 21 14.17 12.48 0.58
C ASN A 21 14.43 13.87 0.02
N VAL A 22 14.87 13.97 -1.23
CA VAL A 22 15.11 15.27 -1.88
C VAL A 22 13.81 16.06 -2.06
N ALA A 23 12.71 15.38 -2.39
CA ALA A 23 11.39 15.99 -2.58
C ALA A 23 10.57 16.11 -1.27
N SER A 24 11.11 15.73 -0.11
CA SER A 24 10.31 15.48 1.10
C SER A 24 9.53 16.70 1.59
N ASP A 25 10.13 17.89 1.51
CA ASP A 25 9.44 19.12 1.90
C ASP A 25 8.28 19.44 0.95
N ALA A 26 8.54 19.41 -0.35
CA ALA A 26 7.50 19.65 -1.37
C ALA A 26 6.35 18.63 -1.29
N LEU A 27 6.68 17.36 -1.01
CA LEU A 27 5.69 16.30 -0.82
C LEU A 27 4.88 16.51 0.47
N ALA A 28 5.52 16.87 1.58
CA ALA A 28 4.82 17.16 2.83
C ALA A 28 3.85 18.36 2.67
N ASN A 29 4.27 19.41 1.96
CA ASN A 29 3.41 20.54 1.62
C ASN A 29 2.23 20.09 0.75
N LEU A 30 2.46 19.26 -0.27
CA LEU A 30 1.41 18.71 -1.13
C LEU A 30 0.39 17.89 -0.33
N ALA A 31 0.85 17.05 0.61
CA ALA A 31 -0.03 16.27 1.49
C ALA A 31 -0.85 17.16 2.43
N SER A 32 -0.26 18.23 2.96
CA SER A 32 -0.96 19.19 3.81
C SER A 32 -2.04 19.93 3.02
N SER A 33 -1.69 20.60 1.92
CA SER A 33 -2.63 21.37 1.10
C SER A 33 -3.72 20.51 0.47
N GLY A 34 -3.41 19.23 0.23
CA GLY A 34 -4.26 18.34 -0.54
C GLY A 34 -4.33 18.70 -2.03
N VAL A 35 -5.19 18.01 -2.74
CA VAL A 35 -5.32 18.12 -4.20
C VAL A 35 -6.78 18.24 -4.62
N THR A 36 -7.00 18.88 -5.77
CA THR A 36 -8.31 18.95 -6.45
C THR A 36 -8.39 17.88 -7.54
N GLY A 37 -7.35 17.79 -8.37
CA GLY A 37 -7.17 16.68 -9.31
C GLY A 37 -6.31 15.59 -8.68
N GLY A 38 -6.37 14.37 -9.23
CA GLY A 38 -5.59 13.27 -8.72
C GLY A 38 -4.08 13.51 -8.81
N ALA A 39 -3.35 13.21 -7.73
CA ALA A 39 -1.89 13.28 -7.71
C ALA A 39 -1.30 11.92 -7.30
N LEU A 40 -0.47 11.35 -8.19
CA LEU A 40 0.15 10.05 -7.99
C LEU A 40 1.67 10.18 -7.96
N ILE A 41 2.27 9.68 -6.89
CA ILE A 41 3.72 9.60 -6.72
C ILE A 41 4.12 8.13 -6.85
N ILE A 42 4.73 7.77 -7.99
CA ILE A 42 5.20 6.40 -8.24
C ILE A 42 6.60 6.28 -7.69
N VAL A 43 6.80 5.37 -6.75
CA VAL A 43 8.06 5.20 -6.01
C VAL A 43 8.64 3.83 -6.27
N GLY A 44 9.85 3.79 -6.82
CA GLY A 44 10.64 2.56 -6.93
C GLY A 44 11.20 2.18 -5.57
N GLU A 45 10.88 0.98 -5.08
CA GLU A 45 11.31 0.47 -3.76
C GLU A 45 12.24 -0.71 -3.92
N ASP A 46 13.33 -0.72 -3.16
CA ASP A 46 14.37 -1.73 -3.23
C ASP A 46 14.89 -2.09 -1.83
N TYR A 47 14.62 -3.32 -1.42
CA TYR A 47 15.13 -3.92 -0.19
C TYR A 47 16.32 -4.86 -0.43
N GLY A 48 16.76 -5.01 -1.69
CA GLY A 48 17.82 -5.92 -2.10
C GLY A 48 19.19 -5.49 -1.58
N GLU A 49 20.00 -6.48 -1.23
CA GLU A 49 21.39 -6.27 -0.85
C GLU A 49 22.22 -5.89 -2.07
N GLY A 50 22.90 -4.74 -2.00
CA GLY A 50 23.79 -4.25 -3.06
C GLY A 50 23.11 -3.60 -4.26
N SER A 51 21.78 -3.54 -4.33
CA SER A 51 21.04 -2.87 -5.40
C SER A 51 20.67 -1.43 -5.05
N SER A 52 20.70 -1.06 -3.77
CA SER A 52 20.47 0.30 -3.30
C SER A 52 21.60 0.81 -2.41
N ILE A 53 21.80 2.12 -2.36
CA ILE A 53 22.81 2.76 -1.48
C ILE A 53 22.49 2.49 -0.01
N MET A 54 21.20 2.44 0.32
CA MET A 54 20.65 2.14 1.64
C MET A 54 19.33 1.42 1.50
N GLN A 55 18.90 0.75 2.56
CA GLN A 55 17.56 0.16 2.61
C GLN A 55 16.51 1.26 2.49
N GLU A 56 15.60 1.11 1.53
CA GLU A 56 14.55 2.09 1.27
C GLU A 56 13.40 1.98 2.27
N ARG A 57 12.67 3.07 2.49
CA ARG A 57 11.64 3.17 3.51
C ARG A 57 10.51 4.09 3.06
N THR A 58 9.83 3.73 1.98
CA THR A 58 8.68 4.50 1.47
C THR A 58 7.51 4.47 2.45
N HIS A 59 7.27 3.35 3.12
CA HIS A 59 6.15 3.19 4.06
C HIS A 59 6.18 4.24 5.19
N PRO A 60 7.24 4.38 5.98
CA PRO A 60 7.31 5.40 7.03
C PRO A 60 7.24 6.83 6.49
N PHE A 61 7.71 7.08 5.28
CA PHE A 61 7.56 8.40 4.65
C PHE A 61 6.08 8.69 4.35
N ALA A 62 5.35 7.72 3.81
CA ALA A 62 3.91 7.84 3.56
C ALA A 62 3.14 8.08 4.87
N MET A 63 3.46 7.36 5.94
CA MET A 63 2.87 7.56 7.26
C MET A 63 3.16 8.96 7.83
N LYS A 64 4.43 9.39 7.81
CA LYS A 64 4.85 10.71 8.32
C LYS A 64 4.11 11.84 7.63
N SER A 65 3.99 11.76 6.31
CA SER A 65 3.41 12.82 5.47
C SER A 65 1.92 12.61 5.20
N GLN A 66 1.37 11.45 5.60
CA GLN A 66 -0.02 11.06 5.41
C GLN A 66 -0.45 11.01 3.94
N PHE A 67 0.37 10.34 3.13
CA PHE A 67 0.01 9.87 1.79
C PHE A 67 -0.67 8.51 1.90
N TRP A 68 -1.69 8.25 1.10
CA TRP A 68 -2.17 6.87 0.98
C TRP A 68 -1.15 6.06 0.20
N LEU A 69 -0.85 4.84 0.66
CA LEU A 69 0.21 4.02 0.06
C LEU A 69 -0.38 2.74 -0.54
N LEU A 70 -0.21 2.61 -1.85
CA LEU A 70 -0.54 1.41 -2.60
C LEU A 70 0.73 0.56 -2.81
N ASP A 71 0.59 -0.75 -2.61
CA ASP A 71 1.61 -1.77 -2.87
C ASP A 71 0.94 -2.95 -3.61
N PRO A 72 0.64 -2.80 -4.92
CA PRO A 72 -0.17 -3.77 -5.66
C PRO A 72 0.55 -5.09 -5.88
N ARG A 73 -0.22 -6.16 -6.09
CA ARG A 73 0.32 -7.45 -6.53
C ARG A 73 1.18 -7.29 -7.79
N PRO A 74 2.35 -8.00 -7.88
CA PRO A 74 3.35 -7.79 -8.92
C PRO A 74 2.97 -8.50 -10.25
N ASN A 75 1.93 -7.99 -10.90
CA ASN A 75 1.55 -8.33 -12.26
C ASN A 75 1.01 -7.09 -12.98
N LEU A 76 1.15 -7.02 -14.31
CA LEU A 76 0.78 -5.83 -15.08
C LEU A 76 -0.67 -5.41 -14.91
N PRO A 77 -1.68 -6.30 -14.96
CA PRO A 77 -3.08 -5.90 -14.75
C PRO A 77 -3.30 -5.23 -13.39
N SER A 78 -2.73 -5.77 -12.31
CA SER A 78 -2.86 -5.19 -10.97
C SER A 78 -2.15 -3.84 -10.84
N ILE A 79 -0.94 -3.71 -11.41
CA ILE A 79 -0.18 -2.45 -11.38
C ILE A 79 -0.91 -1.36 -12.18
N VAL A 80 -1.38 -1.67 -13.39
CA VAL A 80 -2.15 -0.72 -14.22
C VAL A 80 -3.46 -0.33 -13.55
N LYS A 81 -4.16 -1.30 -12.94
CA LYS A 81 -5.35 -1.02 -12.13
C LYS A 81 -5.03 -0.09 -10.96
N ALA A 82 -3.93 -0.33 -10.24
CA ALA A 82 -3.51 0.50 -9.10
C ALA A 82 -3.17 1.94 -9.50
N VAL A 83 -2.66 2.19 -10.70
CA VAL A 83 -2.48 3.55 -11.23
C VAL A 83 -3.82 4.26 -11.36
N LYS A 84 -4.82 3.59 -11.95
CA LYS A 84 -6.17 4.14 -12.07
C LYS A 84 -6.81 4.38 -10.70
N ASP A 85 -6.82 3.36 -9.86
CA ASP A 85 -7.43 3.41 -8.53
C ASP A 85 -6.72 4.45 -7.65
N GLY A 86 -5.41 4.61 -7.79
CA GLY A 86 -4.62 5.62 -7.08
C GLY A 86 -5.05 7.05 -7.44
N PHE A 87 -5.30 7.35 -8.71
CA PHE A 87 -5.86 8.63 -9.10
C PHE A 87 -7.28 8.83 -8.56
N GLU A 88 -8.14 7.83 -8.67
CA GLU A 88 -9.51 7.90 -8.17
C GLU A 88 -9.56 8.04 -6.63
N LEU A 89 -8.70 7.32 -5.91
CA LEU A 89 -8.54 7.45 -4.45
C LEU A 89 -8.05 8.85 -4.07
N SER A 90 -7.08 9.38 -4.81
CA SER A 90 -6.56 10.73 -4.60
C SER A 90 -7.66 11.80 -4.76
N GLU A 91 -8.47 11.69 -5.80
CA GLU A 91 -9.60 12.59 -6.06
C GLU A 91 -10.70 12.44 -5.02
N ALA A 92 -11.07 11.21 -4.66
CA ALA A 92 -12.13 10.93 -3.69
C ALA A 92 -11.80 11.44 -2.27
N SER A 93 -10.51 11.48 -1.91
CA SER A 93 -10.03 11.87 -0.58
C SER A 93 -9.29 13.21 -0.55
N ASN A 94 -9.17 13.91 -1.67
CA ASN A 94 -8.39 15.15 -1.83
C ASN A 94 -6.95 15.03 -1.28
N THR A 95 -6.36 13.86 -1.34
CA THR A 95 -5.04 13.55 -0.79
C THR A 95 -4.19 12.86 -1.84
N PRO A 96 -2.92 13.26 -2.02
CA PRO A 96 -2.05 12.57 -2.96
C PRO A 96 -1.80 11.13 -2.52
N VAL A 97 -1.58 10.25 -3.51
CA VAL A 97 -1.36 8.82 -3.31
C VAL A 97 0.05 8.45 -3.73
N MET A 98 0.72 7.63 -2.94
CA MET A 98 1.95 6.95 -3.32
C MET A 98 1.64 5.56 -3.86
N LEU A 99 2.23 5.22 -4.99
CA LEU A 99 2.21 3.88 -5.56
C LEU A 99 3.62 3.31 -5.48
N MET A 100 3.81 2.36 -4.60
CA MET A 100 5.08 1.67 -4.44
C MET A 100 5.21 0.57 -5.50
N VAL A 101 6.29 0.60 -6.25
CA VAL A 101 6.63 -0.44 -7.23
C VAL A 101 7.97 -1.04 -6.80
N ARG A 102 7.92 -2.27 -6.30
CA ARG A 102 9.13 -2.96 -5.87
C ARG A 102 10.01 -3.31 -7.07
N ILE A 103 11.31 -3.38 -6.88
CA ILE A 103 12.26 -3.67 -7.97
C ILE A 103 11.88 -4.93 -8.77
N ARG A 104 11.41 -5.97 -8.10
CA ARG A 104 10.92 -7.19 -8.76
C ARG A 104 9.72 -6.92 -9.66
N SER A 105 8.85 -6.01 -9.27
CA SER A 105 7.69 -5.59 -10.07
C SER A 105 8.10 -4.76 -11.28
N CYS A 106 9.24 -4.04 -11.21
CA CYS A 106 9.79 -3.30 -12.35
C CYS A 106 10.29 -4.20 -13.48
N HIS A 107 10.60 -5.46 -13.17
CA HIS A 107 11.05 -6.46 -14.15
C HIS A 107 9.92 -7.35 -14.68
N VAL A 108 8.69 -7.15 -14.25
CA VAL A 108 7.54 -7.93 -14.71
C VAL A 108 7.23 -7.57 -16.15
N THR A 109 7.12 -8.58 -16.99
CA THR A 109 6.66 -8.48 -18.37
C THR A 109 5.33 -9.20 -18.55
N GLY A 110 4.54 -8.78 -19.50
CA GLY A 110 3.23 -9.40 -19.77
C GLY A 110 2.34 -8.51 -20.65
N SER A 111 1.06 -8.79 -20.63
CA SER A 111 0.05 -8.04 -21.37
C SER A 111 -1.08 -7.61 -20.44
N PHE A 112 -1.76 -6.56 -20.79
CA PHE A 112 -2.98 -6.09 -20.14
C PHE A 112 -3.93 -5.51 -21.18
N GLN A 113 -5.22 -5.48 -20.87
CA GLN A 113 -6.22 -4.89 -21.74
C GLN A 113 -6.22 -3.37 -21.57
N THR A 114 -5.96 -2.66 -22.66
CA THR A 114 -6.03 -1.19 -22.70
C THR A 114 -7.48 -0.72 -22.69
N ARG A 115 -7.66 0.56 -22.39
CA ARG A 115 -8.93 1.27 -22.49
C ARG A 115 -8.72 2.54 -23.29
N ASP A 116 -9.78 3.07 -23.88
CA ASP A 116 -9.74 4.34 -24.57
C ASP A 116 -9.36 5.48 -23.63
N ASN A 117 -8.54 6.40 -24.12
CA ASN A 117 -8.17 7.59 -23.40
C ASN A 117 -9.39 8.49 -23.18
N GLN A 118 -9.56 8.94 -21.95
CA GLN A 118 -10.55 9.96 -21.62
C GLN A 118 -9.89 11.34 -21.73
N ARG A 119 -10.55 12.25 -22.44
CA ARG A 119 -10.09 13.63 -22.51
C ARG A 119 -10.24 14.30 -21.14
N PRO A 120 -9.24 15.08 -20.69
CA PRO A 120 -9.37 15.83 -19.45
C PRO A 120 -10.47 16.90 -19.62
N VAL A 121 -11.15 17.19 -18.50
CA VAL A 121 -12.21 18.23 -18.46
C VAL A 121 -11.65 19.65 -18.60
N LEU A 122 -10.35 19.81 -18.39
CA LEU A 122 -9.62 21.08 -18.50
C LEU A 122 -8.23 20.78 -19.07
N SER A 123 -7.82 21.54 -20.08
CA SER A 123 -6.46 21.43 -20.61
C SER A 123 -5.47 22.27 -19.79
N VAL A 124 -4.18 21.90 -19.82
CA VAL A 124 -3.11 22.71 -19.21
C VAL A 124 -3.08 24.12 -19.81
N LYS A 125 -3.34 24.27 -21.11
CA LYS A 125 -3.39 25.57 -21.79
C LYS A 125 -4.51 26.45 -21.20
N GLU A 126 -5.69 25.91 -20.98
CA GLU A 126 -6.80 26.64 -20.33
C GLU A 126 -6.49 27.01 -18.88
N ALA A 127 -5.87 26.11 -18.13
CA ALA A 127 -5.40 26.41 -16.76
C ALA A 127 -4.38 27.54 -16.72
N LEU A 128 -3.44 27.57 -17.65
CA LEU A 128 -2.44 28.63 -17.75
C LEU A 128 -3.02 29.97 -18.25
N SER A 129 -4.05 29.91 -19.12
CA SER A 129 -4.72 31.11 -19.62
C SER A 129 -5.62 31.77 -18.57
N ASN A 130 -6.10 30.99 -17.60
CA ASN A 130 -6.94 31.47 -16.51
C ASN A 130 -6.41 30.93 -15.16
N PRO A 131 -5.31 31.47 -14.65
CA PRO A 131 -4.68 30.98 -13.44
C PRO A 131 -5.60 31.16 -12.24
N ARG A 132 -5.80 30.09 -11.49
CA ARG A 132 -6.55 30.05 -10.25
C ARG A 132 -5.60 29.91 -9.08
N SER A 133 -5.87 30.65 -8.01
CA SER A 133 -5.21 30.53 -6.73
C SER A 133 -6.26 30.26 -5.67
N ASP A 134 -6.12 29.15 -4.97
CA ASP A 134 -6.95 28.81 -3.84
C ASP A 134 -6.17 29.08 -2.54
N PHE A 135 -6.47 30.21 -1.91
CA PHE A 135 -5.81 30.61 -0.67
C PHE A 135 -6.09 29.66 0.49
N ALA A 136 -7.18 28.88 0.43
CA ALA A 136 -7.46 27.85 1.42
C ALA A 136 -6.45 26.68 1.39
N ARG A 137 -5.66 26.55 0.32
CA ARG A 137 -4.63 25.53 0.17
C ARG A 137 -3.21 26.02 0.49
N VAL A 138 -3.08 27.23 0.98
CA VAL A 138 -1.77 27.75 1.42
C VAL A 138 -1.33 27.04 2.69
N VAL A 139 -0.08 26.54 2.69
CA VAL A 139 0.47 25.81 3.86
C VAL A 139 1.15 26.79 4.80
N LEU A 140 0.37 27.67 5.37
CA LEU A 140 0.77 28.67 6.36
C LEU A 140 -0.29 28.77 7.48
N PRO A 141 0.08 29.15 8.70
CA PRO A 141 -0.90 29.43 9.74
C PRO A 141 -1.89 30.53 9.33
N PRO A 142 -3.20 30.41 9.65
CA PRO A 142 -3.82 29.32 10.41
C PRO A 142 -4.23 28.11 9.54
N MET A 143 -4.08 28.19 8.20
CA MET A 143 -4.60 27.18 7.27
C MET A 143 -3.98 25.80 7.45
N SER A 144 -2.70 25.73 7.86
CA SER A 144 -2.05 24.44 8.15
C SER A 144 -2.78 23.63 9.22
N PHE A 145 -3.31 24.29 10.25
CA PHE A 145 -4.13 23.63 11.28
C PHE A 145 -5.51 23.21 10.74
N VAL A 146 -6.11 24.01 9.89
CA VAL A 146 -7.38 23.67 9.22
C VAL A 146 -7.20 22.45 8.34
N HIS A 147 -6.07 22.33 7.64
CA HIS A 147 -5.75 21.14 6.83
C HIS A 147 -5.64 19.87 7.67
N GLU A 148 -5.00 19.94 8.86
CA GLU A 148 -4.92 18.79 9.75
C GLU A 148 -6.30 18.35 10.25
N GLN A 149 -7.16 19.31 10.59
CA GLN A 149 -8.55 18.99 10.95
C GLN A 149 -9.32 18.36 9.79
N ASP A 150 -9.15 18.87 8.57
CA ASP A 150 -9.80 18.35 7.37
C ASP A 150 -9.33 16.92 7.06
N LYS A 151 -8.02 16.63 7.23
CA LYS A 151 -7.49 15.27 7.09
C LYS A 151 -8.22 14.26 7.98
N VAL A 152 -8.36 14.59 9.26
CA VAL A 152 -8.99 13.70 10.24
C VAL A 152 -10.50 13.57 10.00
N LYS A 153 -11.18 14.69 9.73
CA LYS A 153 -12.66 14.70 9.65
C LYS A 153 -13.19 14.21 8.30
N ASN A 154 -12.48 14.48 7.21
CA ASN A 154 -13.02 14.29 5.86
C ASN A 154 -12.16 13.37 5.01
N ARG A 155 -10.85 13.66 4.88
CA ARG A 155 -9.98 12.98 3.90
C ARG A 155 -9.71 11.54 4.28
N TRP A 156 -9.41 11.27 5.54
CA TRP A 156 -9.17 9.91 6.04
C TRP A 156 -10.40 9.02 5.93
N PRO A 157 -11.59 9.41 6.45
CA PRO A 157 -12.81 8.62 6.28
C PRO A 157 -13.21 8.41 4.82
N ALA A 158 -12.95 9.39 3.94
CA ALA A 158 -13.22 9.26 2.51
C ALA A 158 -12.29 8.21 1.86
N ALA A 159 -11.01 8.20 2.24
CA ALA A 159 -10.06 7.19 1.76
C ALA A 159 -10.45 5.79 2.22
N GLU A 160 -10.72 5.57 3.50
CA GLU A 160 -11.13 4.26 4.02
C GLU A 160 -12.40 3.74 3.35
N ARG A 161 -13.38 4.61 3.14
CA ARG A 161 -14.61 4.27 2.42
C ARG A 161 -14.32 3.85 0.98
N PHE A 162 -13.52 4.63 0.25
CA PHE A 162 -13.14 4.32 -1.12
C PHE A 162 -12.41 2.98 -1.22
N ILE A 163 -11.42 2.74 -0.35
CA ILE A 163 -10.64 1.48 -0.32
C ILE A 163 -11.57 0.29 -0.15
N ARG A 164 -12.51 0.38 0.79
CA ARG A 164 -13.50 -0.68 1.09
C ARG A 164 -14.49 -0.88 -0.05
N GLU A 165 -15.12 0.18 -0.55
CA GLU A 165 -16.14 0.10 -1.60
C GLU A 165 -15.56 -0.39 -2.94
N LYS A 166 -14.31 -0.08 -3.24
CA LYS A 166 -13.62 -0.55 -4.44
C LYS A 166 -12.97 -1.93 -4.27
N GLY A 167 -12.93 -2.46 -3.04
CA GLY A 167 -12.27 -3.73 -2.75
C GLY A 167 -10.81 -3.71 -3.18
N LEU A 168 -10.05 -2.70 -2.73
CA LEU A 168 -8.66 -2.56 -3.16
C LEU A 168 -7.78 -3.65 -2.54
N ASN A 169 -8.05 -4.03 -1.29
CA ASN A 169 -7.46 -5.21 -0.67
C ASN A 169 -8.23 -6.45 -1.08
N GLU A 170 -7.57 -7.61 -1.06
CA GLU A 170 -8.14 -8.86 -1.59
C GLU A 170 -8.02 -9.99 -0.56
N VAL A 171 -9.00 -10.88 -0.53
CA VAL A 171 -8.94 -12.10 0.29
C VAL A 171 -9.00 -13.31 -0.63
N PHE A 172 -8.09 -14.25 -0.44
CA PHE A 172 -8.00 -15.51 -1.18
C PHE A 172 -7.97 -16.70 -0.25
N GLY A 173 -8.27 -17.87 -0.79
CA GLY A 173 -8.28 -19.15 -0.07
C GLY A 173 -9.56 -19.40 0.72
N PRO A 174 -9.71 -20.62 1.28
CA PRO A 174 -10.85 -21.01 2.11
C PRO A 174 -10.75 -20.39 3.50
N ALA A 175 -11.83 -20.50 4.28
CA ALA A 175 -11.76 -20.23 5.71
C ALA A 175 -10.86 -21.25 6.43
N GLY A 176 -10.23 -20.86 7.54
CA GLY A 176 -9.34 -21.73 8.32
C GLY A 176 -9.01 -21.12 9.67
N SER A 177 -8.45 -21.93 10.57
CA SER A 177 -8.05 -21.55 11.94
C SER A 177 -6.77 -20.69 11.99
N PHE A 178 -6.06 -20.56 10.89
CA PHE A 178 -4.93 -19.63 10.74
C PHE A 178 -5.01 -18.93 9.38
N GLY A 179 -4.23 -17.87 9.21
CA GLY A 179 -4.20 -17.12 7.95
C GLY A 179 -2.93 -16.30 7.77
N ILE A 180 -2.76 -15.74 6.59
CA ILE A 180 -1.58 -14.95 6.23
C ILE A 180 -2.03 -13.58 5.73
N VAL A 181 -1.51 -12.52 6.32
CA VAL A 181 -1.59 -11.15 5.81
C VAL A 181 -0.30 -10.85 5.06
N VAL A 182 -0.39 -10.35 3.85
CA VAL A 182 0.79 -10.09 3.02
C VAL A 182 0.69 -8.75 2.31
N GLN A 183 1.78 -7.99 2.27
CA GLN A 183 1.90 -6.83 1.37
C GLN A 183 1.72 -7.29 -0.08
N GLY A 184 0.95 -6.53 -0.87
CA GLY A 184 0.61 -6.91 -2.24
C GLY A 184 1.83 -7.24 -3.09
N GLY A 185 2.88 -6.42 -3.01
CA GLY A 185 4.13 -6.65 -3.75
C GLY A 185 4.88 -7.94 -3.39
N MET A 186 4.54 -8.59 -2.26
CA MET A 186 5.13 -9.85 -1.81
C MET A 186 4.30 -11.09 -2.21
N TYR A 187 3.10 -10.89 -2.76
CA TYR A 187 2.13 -11.94 -3.05
C TYR A 187 2.71 -13.11 -3.87
N ASN A 188 3.42 -12.83 -4.96
CA ASN A 188 3.97 -13.89 -5.81
C ASN A 188 5.02 -14.75 -5.08
N GLY A 189 5.83 -14.13 -4.21
CA GLY A 189 6.80 -14.85 -3.37
C GLY A 189 6.10 -15.78 -2.38
N LEU A 190 5.03 -15.30 -1.74
CA LEU A 190 4.21 -16.11 -0.84
C LEU A 190 3.56 -17.28 -1.56
N ILE A 191 2.89 -17.05 -2.69
CA ILE A 191 2.25 -18.14 -3.45
C ILE A 191 3.28 -19.18 -3.89
N ARG A 192 4.49 -18.75 -4.31
CA ARG A 192 5.56 -19.68 -4.66
C ARG A 192 6.03 -20.53 -3.47
N ALA A 193 6.11 -19.96 -2.28
CA ALA A 193 6.42 -20.71 -1.06
C ALA A 193 5.32 -21.73 -0.74
N LEU A 194 4.04 -21.32 -0.80
CA LEU A 194 2.91 -22.21 -0.59
C LEU A 194 2.86 -23.36 -1.62
N GLN A 195 3.15 -23.09 -2.90
CA GLN A 195 3.27 -24.13 -3.93
C GLN A 195 4.34 -25.16 -3.59
N ARG A 196 5.51 -24.73 -3.12
CA ARG A 196 6.60 -25.63 -2.70
C ARG A 196 6.24 -26.49 -1.49
N LEU A 197 5.34 -25.99 -0.65
CA LEU A 197 4.81 -26.71 0.52
C LEU A 197 3.58 -27.56 0.19
N GLY A 198 3.08 -27.57 -1.04
CA GLY A 198 1.87 -28.27 -1.44
C GLY A 198 0.58 -27.61 -0.97
N LEU A 199 0.63 -26.33 -0.53
CA LEU A 199 -0.49 -25.54 0.00
C LEU A 199 -1.08 -24.54 -1.00
N ALA A 200 -0.61 -24.58 -2.25
CA ALA A 200 -1.21 -23.88 -3.38
C ALA A 200 -1.04 -24.70 -4.65
N ASP A 201 -2.02 -24.65 -5.54
CA ASP A 201 -1.97 -25.33 -6.83
C ASP A 201 -1.08 -24.56 -7.84
N ILE A 202 -0.87 -25.16 -9.02
CA ILE A 202 -0.03 -24.55 -10.06
C ILE A 202 -0.60 -23.23 -10.60
N SER A 203 -1.90 -23.00 -10.47
CA SER A 203 -2.56 -21.74 -10.85
C SER A 203 -2.46 -20.66 -9.76
N GLY A 204 -1.91 -20.99 -8.59
CA GLY A 204 -1.78 -20.08 -7.45
C GLY A 204 -3.02 -20.02 -6.55
N ARG A 205 -3.94 -20.97 -6.68
CA ARG A 205 -5.07 -21.09 -5.75
C ARG A 205 -4.56 -21.65 -4.43
N SER A 206 -4.66 -20.85 -3.37
CA SER A 206 -4.20 -21.21 -2.04
C SER A 206 -5.20 -22.03 -1.27
N GLU A 207 -4.72 -23.00 -0.50
CA GLU A 207 -5.48 -23.74 0.52
C GLU A 207 -5.45 -23.03 1.88
N VAL A 208 -4.63 -21.99 2.02
CA VAL A 208 -4.49 -21.16 3.21
C VAL A 208 -5.20 -19.81 2.98
N PRO A 209 -5.98 -19.30 3.94
CA PRO A 209 -6.56 -17.96 3.84
C PRO A 209 -5.47 -16.90 3.75
N ILE A 210 -5.55 -16.02 2.75
CA ILE A 210 -4.59 -14.93 2.52
C ILE A 210 -5.35 -13.61 2.42
N TYR A 211 -4.96 -12.62 3.23
CA TYR A 211 -5.39 -11.24 3.10
C TYR A 211 -4.27 -10.41 2.48
N VAL A 212 -4.50 -9.90 1.28
CA VAL A 212 -3.52 -9.15 0.50
C VAL A 212 -3.77 -7.67 0.68
N LEU A 213 -2.79 -6.99 1.27
CA LEU A 213 -2.75 -5.55 1.45
C LEU A 213 -2.21 -4.88 0.18
N ASN A 214 -3.08 -4.60 -0.79
CA ASN A 214 -2.73 -3.72 -1.92
C ASN A 214 -2.71 -2.25 -1.50
N VAL A 215 -3.34 -1.93 -0.36
CA VAL A 215 -3.20 -0.66 0.35
C VAL A 215 -2.55 -0.95 1.70
N THR A 216 -1.33 -0.46 1.88
CA THR A 216 -0.57 -0.65 3.13
C THR A 216 -0.69 0.54 4.08
N TYR A 217 -1.24 1.67 3.62
CA TYR A 217 -1.58 2.82 4.44
C TYR A 217 -2.69 3.66 3.79
N PRO A 218 -3.82 3.96 4.47
CA PRO A 218 -4.15 3.48 5.82
C PRO A 218 -4.52 1.99 5.83
N LEU A 219 -4.29 1.31 6.95
CA LEU A 219 -4.81 -0.02 7.18
C LEU A 219 -6.27 0.06 7.65
N LEU A 220 -7.11 -0.84 7.15
CA LEU A 220 -8.53 -0.89 7.50
C LEU A 220 -8.79 -1.90 8.63
N ALA A 221 -9.02 -1.40 9.83
CA ALA A 221 -9.26 -2.26 11.01
C ALA A 221 -10.43 -3.23 10.78
N GLY A 222 -11.54 -2.76 10.19
CA GLY A 222 -12.72 -3.60 9.96
C GLY A 222 -12.47 -4.76 9.00
N GLU A 223 -11.70 -4.55 7.90
CA GLU A 223 -11.34 -5.63 6.98
C GLU A 223 -10.41 -6.65 7.64
N PHE A 224 -9.42 -6.17 8.38
CA PHE A 224 -8.48 -7.05 9.07
C PHE A 224 -9.14 -7.86 10.18
N LEU A 225 -9.97 -7.25 10.99
CA LEU A 225 -10.70 -7.97 12.06
C LEU A 225 -11.67 -9.00 11.49
N ALA A 226 -12.38 -8.68 10.41
CA ALA A 226 -13.21 -9.65 9.69
C ALA A 226 -12.39 -10.83 9.13
N PHE A 227 -11.19 -10.55 8.60
CA PHE A 227 -10.27 -11.63 8.19
C PHE A 227 -9.83 -12.51 9.37
N CYS A 228 -9.70 -11.95 10.56
CA CYS A 228 -9.28 -12.66 11.77
C CYS A 228 -10.38 -13.54 12.39
N GLU A 229 -11.64 -13.38 11.99
CA GLU A 229 -12.75 -14.18 12.53
C GLU A 229 -12.50 -15.69 12.36
N GLY A 230 -12.64 -16.42 13.46
CA GLY A 230 -12.44 -17.87 13.51
C GLY A 230 -10.98 -18.33 13.36
N LYS A 231 -10.01 -17.41 13.55
CA LYS A 231 -8.59 -17.74 13.51
C LYS A 231 -7.94 -17.66 14.90
N ASP A 232 -7.02 -18.57 15.15
CA ASP A 232 -6.17 -18.59 16.34
C ASP A 232 -4.83 -17.91 16.08
N HIS A 233 -4.32 -18.02 14.84
CA HIS A 233 -3.01 -17.54 14.43
C HIS A 233 -3.08 -16.77 13.11
N VAL A 234 -2.38 -15.63 13.03
CA VAL A 234 -2.20 -14.85 11.79
C VAL A 234 -0.74 -14.49 11.61
N LEU A 235 -0.20 -14.81 10.43
CA LEU A 235 1.15 -14.40 10.01
C LEU A 235 1.07 -13.08 9.24
N VAL A 236 1.94 -12.14 9.57
CA VAL A 236 2.14 -10.90 8.79
C VAL A 236 3.43 -11.01 7.99
N VAL A 237 3.33 -10.96 6.69
CA VAL A 237 4.46 -10.91 5.76
C VAL A 237 4.69 -9.46 5.37
N GLU A 238 5.59 -8.82 6.11
CA GLU A 238 6.00 -7.42 5.93
C GLU A 238 7.50 -7.34 5.68
N GLU A 239 7.90 -6.89 4.49
CA GLU A 239 9.31 -6.67 4.15
C GLU A 239 9.77 -5.29 4.60
N GLY A 240 11.00 -5.20 5.09
CA GLY A 240 11.59 -3.97 5.63
C GLY A 240 11.45 -3.84 7.13
N GLN A 241 11.94 -2.71 7.64
CA GLN A 241 11.95 -2.39 9.07
C GLN A 241 11.74 -0.88 9.31
N PRO A 242 11.23 -0.49 10.48
CA PRO A 242 10.61 -1.35 11.50
C PRO A 242 9.26 -1.93 11.04
N GLU A 243 8.69 -2.77 11.88
CA GLU A 243 7.42 -3.49 11.69
C GLU A 243 6.19 -2.57 11.85
N PHE A 244 5.91 -1.73 10.87
CA PHE A 244 4.81 -0.76 10.92
C PHE A 244 3.44 -1.43 10.77
N ILE A 245 3.31 -2.37 9.84
CA ILE A 245 2.06 -3.08 9.57
C ILE A 245 1.75 -4.03 10.72
N GLU A 246 2.70 -4.87 11.12
CA GLU A 246 2.55 -5.80 12.24
C GLU A 246 2.13 -5.08 13.52
N THR A 247 2.83 -3.98 13.86
CA THR A 247 2.51 -3.17 15.04
C THR A 247 1.10 -2.58 14.98
N GLN A 248 0.68 -2.04 13.84
CA GLN A 248 -0.64 -1.44 13.70
C GLN A 248 -1.74 -2.52 13.74
N LEU A 249 -1.54 -3.67 13.09
CA LEU A 249 -2.47 -4.79 13.15
C LEU A 249 -2.58 -5.36 14.56
N GLY A 250 -1.48 -5.46 15.28
CA GLY A 250 -1.46 -5.82 16.72
C GLY A 250 -2.28 -4.85 17.57
N SER A 251 -2.17 -3.55 17.29
CA SER A 251 -3.00 -2.53 17.95
C SER A 251 -4.49 -2.70 17.69
N PHE A 252 -4.88 -3.13 16.48
CA PHE A 252 -6.28 -3.41 16.17
C PHE A 252 -6.81 -4.62 16.95
N LEU A 253 -6.03 -5.70 17.01
CA LEU A 253 -6.41 -6.89 17.80
C LEU A 253 -6.53 -6.56 19.30
N TYR A 254 -5.58 -5.78 19.82
CA TYR A 254 -5.62 -5.35 21.23
C TYR A 254 -6.87 -4.53 21.55
N ARG A 255 -7.22 -3.55 20.71
CA ARG A 255 -8.43 -2.72 20.90
C ARG A 255 -9.73 -3.48 20.71
N ALA A 256 -9.72 -4.55 19.92
CA ALA A 256 -10.86 -5.44 19.71
C ALA A 256 -10.94 -6.57 20.75
N GLU A 257 -10.02 -6.61 21.73
CA GLU A 257 -9.91 -7.68 22.71
C GLU A 257 -9.85 -9.07 22.07
N SER A 258 -9.23 -9.19 20.91
CA SER A 258 -9.12 -10.42 20.13
C SER A 258 -8.08 -11.36 20.73
N GLY A 259 -8.41 -12.65 20.80
CA GLY A 259 -7.48 -13.71 21.24
C GLY A 259 -6.50 -14.19 20.14
N VAL A 260 -6.58 -13.65 18.92
CA VAL A 260 -5.73 -14.03 17.79
C VAL A 260 -4.27 -13.72 18.08
N LYS A 261 -3.41 -14.72 17.89
CA LYS A 261 -1.95 -14.56 18.01
C LYS A 261 -1.37 -14.08 16.70
N LEU A 262 -0.77 -12.89 16.72
CA LEU A 262 -0.09 -12.30 15.57
C LEU A 262 1.37 -12.74 15.55
N HIS A 263 1.87 -13.10 14.36
CA HIS A 263 3.25 -13.50 14.09
C HIS A 263 3.79 -12.67 12.94
N GLY A 264 5.05 -12.30 12.98
CA GLY A 264 5.66 -11.50 11.91
C GLY A 264 7.18 -11.50 12.03
N LYS A 265 7.78 -10.42 12.49
CA LYS A 265 9.24 -10.26 12.61
C LYS A 265 9.89 -11.20 13.64
N GLY A 266 9.14 -11.86 14.48
CA GLY A 266 9.62 -12.97 15.29
C GLY A 266 9.93 -14.24 14.49
N ILE A 267 9.39 -14.35 13.27
CA ILE A 267 9.59 -15.47 12.34
C ILE A 267 10.42 -15.03 11.12
N PHE A 268 10.12 -13.85 10.57
CA PHE A 268 10.85 -13.28 9.45
C PHE A 268 12.02 -12.39 9.92
N PRO A 269 13.11 -12.30 9.13
CA PRO A 269 14.21 -11.39 9.44
C PRO A 269 13.75 -9.93 9.40
N LEU A 270 14.34 -9.11 10.29
CA LEU A 270 14.08 -7.67 10.35
C LEU A 270 14.62 -6.91 9.14
N ALA A 271 15.75 -7.33 8.60
CA ALA A 271 16.45 -6.64 7.53
C ALA A 271 16.65 -7.54 6.30
N GLY A 272 16.86 -6.90 5.16
CA GLY A 272 17.13 -7.57 3.90
C GLY A 272 15.88 -7.87 3.09
N GLU A 273 16.11 -8.37 1.89
CA GLU A 273 15.08 -8.73 0.93
C GLU A 273 14.45 -10.08 1.26
N TYR A 274 13.13 -10.17 1.20
CA TYR A 274 12.43 -11.44 1.34
C TYR A 274 12.52 -12.26 0.05
N THR A 275 13.67 -12.91 -0.11
CA THR A 275 13.93 -13.85 -1.21
C THR A 275 12.97 -15.04 -1.16
N GLY A 276 12.95 -15.85 -2.22
CA GLY A 276 12.15 -17.08 -2.23
C GLY A 276 12.50 -18.06 -1.11
N GLN A 277 13.75 -18.08 -0.66
CA GLN A 277 14.18 -18.93 0.47
C GLN A 277 13.70 -18.36 1.80
N VAL A 278 13.89 -17.05 2.05
CA VAL A 278 13.40 -16.37 3.25
C VAL A 278 11.88 -16.54 3.38
N MET A 279 11.15 -16.40 2.27
CA MET A 279 9.70 -16.59 2.26
C MET A 279 9.32 -18.03 2.63
N LEU A 280 9.99 -19.03 2.05
CA LEU A 280 9.74 -20.44 2.34
C LEU A 280 10.04 -20.77 3.81
N ASP A 281 11.16 -20.32 4.31
CA ASP A 281 11.58 -20.58 5.71
C ASP A 281 10.63 -19.92 6.70
N GLY A 282 10.21 -18.68 6.43
CA GLY A 282 9.25 -17.95 7.25
C GLY A 282 7.88 -18.62 7.30
N VAL A 283 7.32 -19.00 6.14
CA VAL A 283 6.04 -19.71 6.07
C VAL A 283 6.14 -21.07 6.78
N THR A 284 7.22 -21.81 6.55
CA THR A 284 7.46 -23.09 7.23
C THR A 284 7.56 -22.92 8.75
N GLY A 285 8.27 -21.88 9.21
CA GLY A 285 8.37 -21.54 10.63
C GLY A 285 7.01 -21.23 11.25
N PHE A 286 6.18 -20.49 10.53
CA PHE A 286 4.81 -20.18 10.97
C PHE A 286 3.94 -21.43 11.07
N LEU A 287 3.95 -22.30 10.06
CA LEU A 287 3.14 -23.51 10.04
C LEU A 287 3.48 -24.45 11.21
N LYS A 288 4.74 -24.57 11.61
CA LYS A 288 5.14 -25.35 12.80
C LYS A 288 4.49 -24.86 14.09
N VAL A 289 4.09 -23.57 14.15
CA VAL A 289 3.42 -22.99 15.33
C VAL A 289 1.91 -23.03 15.18
N ALA A 290 1.39 -22.70 14.00
CA ALA A 290 -0.04 -22.54 13.76
C ALA A 290 -0.76 -23.85 13.38
N ALA A 291 -0.02 -24.80 12.82
CA ALA A 291 -0.57 -26.08 12.33
C ALA A 291 0.48 -27.20 12.45
N PRO A 292 0.90 -27.57 13.67
CA PRO A 292 2.01 -28.53 13.89
C PRO A 292 1.72 -29.93 13.34
N GLU A 293 0.46 -30.25 13.04
CA GLU A 293 0.03 -31.54 12.49
C GLU A 293 0.09 -31.59 10.95
N MET A 294 0.37 -30.46 10.27
CA MET A 294 0.58 -30.39 8.81
C MET A 294 2.02 -30.68 8.44
#